data_d93727023152f316e5f9c31897b200ed
#
_entry.id   d93727023152f316e5f9c31897b200ed
#
_cell.length_a   1.000
_cell.length_b   1.000
_cell.length_c   1.000
_cell.angle_alpha   90.00
_cell.angle_beta   90.00
_cell.angle_gamma   90.00
#
_symmetry.space_group_name_H-M   'P 1'
#
loop_
_entity.id
_entity.type
_entity.pdbx_description
1 polymer ?
#
loop_
_entity_poly.entity_id
_entity_poly.type
_entity_poly.pdbx_seq_one_letter_code
_entity_poly.pdbx_strand_id
1 'polypeptide(L)'
;MIKKLITILFLTTLVISNASANTPKSSGKYKNWESFTLMTDKGKVCFAQTKPVKRAPAAIKRNDSRIFVTFRPSENIKDEISITSGHAYKNSTVSAKSGKSNFSFFSQGDFAWLLDENEEKKFIKVMKRATDLMIK
;
A
#
# COMPACT_ATOMS: atom_id res chain seq x y z
N MET A 1 -61.92 -2.32 -37.35
CA MET A 1 -60.53 -2.92 -37.23
C MET A 1 -59.80 -2.19 -36.16
N ILE A 2 -59.69 -2.80 -34.98
CA ILE A 2 -59.04 -2.19 -33.83
C ILE A 2 -57.64 -2.81 -33.74
N LYS A 3 -56.61 -2.03 -34.06
CA LYS A 3 -55.20 -2.43 -33.89
C LYS A 3 -54.83 -2.31 -32.41
N LYS A 4 -54.68 -3.44 -31.73
CA LYS A 4 -54.15 -3.48 -30.36
C LYS A 4 -52.66 -3.24 -30.40
N LEU A 5 -52.24 -2.07 -29.93
CA LEU A 5 -50.83 -1.74 -29.70
C LEU A 5 -50.40 -2.37 -28.37
N ILE A 6 -49.64 -3.43 -28.43
CA ILE A 6 -49.06 -4.05 -27.23
C ILE A 6 -47.73 -3.32 -26.96
N THR A 7 -47.77 -2.42 -25.97
CA THR A 7 -46.57 -1.78 -25.43
C THR A 7 -45.88 -2.75 -24.47
N ILE A 8 -44.80 -3.39 -24.91
CA ILE A 8 -43.91 -4.21 -24.05
C ILE A 8 -43.06 -3.27 -23.24
N LEU A 9 -43.42 -3.09 -21.97
CA LEU A 9 -42.61 -2.37 -20.99
C LEU A 9 -41.41 -3.27 -20.59
N PHE A 10 -40.24 -3.00 -21.17
CA PHE A 10 -38.99 -3.69 -20.84
C PHE A 10 -38.50 -3.14 -19.49
N LEU A 11 -38.82 -3.84 -18.42
CA LEU A 11 -38.36 -3.52 -17.07
C LEU A 11 -36.91 -3.97 -16.94
N THR A 12 -35.94 -3.09 -17.24
CA THR A 12 -34.53 -3.32 -17.00
C THR A 12 -34.26 -3.28 -15.50
N THR A 13 -34.14 -4.43 -14.87
CA THR A 13 -33.68 -4.56 -13.49
C THR A 13 -32.19 -4.21 -13.44
N LEU A 14 -31.89 -3.02 -12.93
CA LEU A 14 -30.53 -2.60 -12.62
C LEU A 14 -30.02 -3.47 -11.44
N VAL A 15 -29.22 -4.47 -11.73
CA VAL A 15 -28.53 -5.25 -10.68
C VAL A 15 -27.42 -4.37 -10.12
N ILE A 16 -27.68 -3.72 -9.00
CA ILE A 16 -26.66 -2.97 -8.24
C ILE A 16 -25.78 -4.01 -7.56
N SER A 17 -24.65 -4.34 -8.18
CA SER A 17 -23.61 -5.14 -7.54
C SER A 17 -23.01 -4.31 -6.41
N ASN A 18 -23.33 -4.66 -5.16
CA ASN A 18 -22.66 -4.13 -3.99
C ASN A 18 -21.21 -4.65 -4.00
N ALA A 19 -20.30 -3.85 -4.56
CA ALA A 19 -18.87 -4.07 -4.35
C ALA A 19 -18.58 -3.77 -2.88
N SER A 20 -18.55 -4.79 -2.04
CA SER A 20 -18.06 -4.67 -0.67
C SER A 20 -16.58 -4.30 -0.73
N ALA A 21 -16.26 -3.02 -0.57
CA ALA A 21 -14.90 -2.58 -0.39
C ALA A 21 -14.37 -3.23 0.90
N ASN A 22 -13.44 -4.18 0.76
CA ASN A 22 -12.80 -4.83 1.89
C ASN A 22 -11.96 -3.80 2.65
N THR A 23 -12.49 -3.31 3.76
CA THR A 23 -11.81 -2.32 4.59
C THR A 23 -10.77 -3.01 5.46
N PRO A 24 -9.52 -2.51 5.49
CA PRO A 24 -8.50 -3.03 6.39
C PRO A 24 -8.93 -2.89 7.84
N LYS A 25 -8.82 -3.99 8.61
CA LYS A 25 -9.08 -4.00 10.05
C LYS A 25 -7.77 -3.86 10.80
N SER A 26 -7.68 -2.90 11.73
CA SER A 26 -6.52 -2.79 12.62
C SER A 26 -6.42 -4.05 13.48
N SER A 27 -5.23 -4.62 13.53
CA SER A 27 -4.90 -5.84 14.28
C SER A 27 -4.07 -5.54 15.53
N GLY A 28 -3.45 -4.36 15.58
CA GLY A 28 -2.66 -3.93 16.71
C GLY A 28 -1.80 -2.71 16.42
N LYS A 29 -1.41 -2.03 17.48
CA LYS A 29 -0.54 -0.85 17.42
C LYS A 29 0.64 -1.03 18.36
N TYR A 30 1.83 -0.77 17.86
CA TYR A 30 3.06 -0.85 18.64
C TYR A 30 3.98 0.32 18.30
N LYS A 31 4.13 1.24 19.25
CA LYS A 31 4.83 2.52 19.03
C LYS A 31 4.26 3.27 17.82
N ASN A 32 5.10 3.55 16.82
CA ASN A 32 4.73 4.25 15.59
C ASN A 32 4.20 3.32 14.49
N TRP A 33 4.16 2.01 14.73
CA TRP A 33 3.68 1.02 13.78
C TRP A 33 2.27 0.59 14.11
N GLU A 34 1.48 0.35 13.08
CA GLU A 34 0.15 -0.21 13.18
C GLU A 34 -0.01 -1.34 12.16
N SER A 35 -0.53 -2.48 12.61
CA SER A 35 -0.77 -3.65 11.77
C SER A 35 -2.24 -3.77 11.40
N PHE A 36 -2.47 -4.29 10.20
CA PHE A 36 -3.79 -4.46 9.61
C PHE A 36 -3.94 -5.81 8.97
N THR A 37 -5.17 -6.27 8.90
CA THR A 37 -5.59 -7.42 8.08
C THR A 37 -6.69 -7.01 7.11
N LEU A 38 -6.64 -7.58 5.93
CA LEU A 38 -7.58 -7.36 4.86
C LEU A 38 -7.86 -8.69 4.17
N MET A 39 -9.11 -8.96 3.84
CA MET A 39 -9.47 -10.06 2.94
C MET A 39 -9.66 -9.52 1.54
N THR A 40 -9.03 -10.14 0.56
CA THR A 40 -9.18 -9.83 -0.87
C THR A 40 -9.68 -11.08 -1.60
N ASP A 41 -10.02 -10.95 -2.87
CA ASP A 41 -10.39 -12.09 -3.72
C ASP A 41 -9.28 -13.13 -3.84
N LYS A 42 -8.01 -12.70 -3.67
CA LYS A 42 -6.82 -13.54 -3.68
C LYS A 42 -6.47 -14.14 -2.31
N GLY A 43 -7.21 -13.78 -1.26
CA GLY A 43 -7.00 -14.28 0.09
C GLY A 43 -6.60 -13.20 1.08
N LYS A 44 -6.07 -13.64 2.22
CA LYS A 44 -5.71 -12.75 3.33
C LYS A 44 -4.43 -11.97 3.03
N VAL A 45 -4.51 -10.65 3.24
CA VAL A 45 -3.36 -9.73 3.24
C VAL A 45 -3.17 -9.22 4.67
N CYS A 46 -1.93 -9.25 5.15
CA CYS A 46 -1.54 -8.64 6.41
C CYS A 46 -0.47 -7.59 6.11
N PHE A 47 -0.55 -6.43 6.71
CA PHE A 47 0.49 -5.43 6.57
C PHE A 47 0.68 -4.62 7.84
N ALA A 48 1.90 -4.15 8.05
CA ALA A 48 2.21 -3.13 9.03
C ALA A 48 2.61 -1.84 8.33
N GLN A 49 2.25 -0.70 8.88
CA GLN A 49 2.62 0.59 8.35
C GLN A 49 3.10 1.54 9.43
N THR A 50 3.92 2.51 9.03
CA THR A 50 4.29 3.65 9.87
C THR A 50 4.33 4.94 9.03
N LYS A 51 4.11 6.08 9.71
CA LYS A 51 4.25 7.41 9.13
C LYS A 51 5.57 8.03 9.58
N PRO A 52 6.17 8.93 8.77
CA PRO A 52 7.39 9.62 9.18
C PRO A 52 7.11 10.56 10.37
N VAL A 53 8.04 10.60 11.31
CA VAL A 53 8.00 11.56 12.44
C VAL A 53 8.43 12.97 12.03
N LYS A 54 9.21 13.08 10.94
CA LYS A 54 9.62 14.36 10.34
C LYS A 54 9.55 14.26 8.82
N ARG A 55 9.17 15.35 8.18
CA ARG A 55 9.16 15.50 6.72
C ARG A 55 9.86 16.79 6.31
N ALA A 56 10.67 16.73 5.28
CA ALA A 56 11.35 17.88 4.69
C ALA A 56 11.15 17.87 3.16
N PRO A 57 11.00 19.02 2.51
CA PRO A 57 10.68 20.33 3.11
C PRO A 57 9.27 20.35 3.73
N ALA A 58 9.13 21.02 4.88
CA ALA A 58 7.86 21.06 5.61
C ALA A 58 6.76 21.85 4.87
N ALA A 59 7.15 22.82 4.05
CA ALA A 59 6.22 23.70 3.32
C ALA A 59 5.51 23.01 2.14
N ILE A 60 6.00 21.85 1.67
CA ILE A 60 5.41 21.15 0.53
C ILE A 60 4.17 20.37 0.99
N LYS A 61 3.02 20.75 0.45
CA LYS A 61 1.79 19.97 0.61
C LYS A 61 1.89 18.67 -0.19
N ARG A 62 1.71 17.53 0.49
CA ARG A 62 1.66 16.19 -0.11
C ARG A 62 0.74 15.30 0.72
N ASN A 63 0.27 14.23 0.13
CA ASN A 63 -0.50 13.21 0.83
C ASN A 63 0.36 12.51 1.91
N ASP A 64 -0.23 11.60 2.65
CA ASP A 64 0.48 10.87 3.69
C ASP A 64 1.62 10.04 3.11
N SER A 65 2.81 10.23 3.68
CA SER A 65 3.96 9.35 3.42
C SER A 65 3.90 8.17 4.36
N ARG A 66 4.23 6.97 3.87
CA ARG A 66 4.19 5.73 4.67
C ARG A 66 5.22 4.73 4.18
N ILE A 67 5.66 3.88 5.11
CA ILE A 67 6.34 2.63 4.81
C ILE A 67 5.39 1.50 5.16
N PHE A 68 5.36 0.48 4.32
CA PHE A 68 4.60 -0.75 4.53
C PHE A 68 5.52 -1.96 4.55
N VAL A 69 5.18 -2.92 5.39
CA VAL A 69 5.70 -4.30 5.35
C VAL A 69 4.49 -5.19 5.11
N THR A 70 4.43 -5.87 3.99
CA THR A 70 3.24 -6.59 3.53
C THR A 70 3.50 -8.08 3.39
N PHE A 71 2.52 -8.87 3.80
CA PHE A 71 2.47 -10.32 3.70
C PHE A 71 1.23 -10.72 2.92
N ARG A 72 1.40 -11.48 1.84
CA ARG A 72 0.33 -12.08 1.05
C ARG A 72 0.59 -13.59 0.91
N PRO A 73 0.21 -14.41 1.90
CA PRO A 73 0.52 -15.85 1.91
C PRO A 73 0.01 -16.60 0.69
N SER A 74 -1.16 -16.25 0.19
CA SER A 74 -1.76 -16.85 -1.01
C SER A 74 -0.97 -16.59 -2.30
N GLU A 75 -0.17 -15.53 -2.33
CA GLU A 75 0.70 -15.17 -3.44
C GLU A 75 2.18 -15.52 -3.14
N ASN A 76 2.44 -16.23 -2.03
CA ASN A 76 3.78 -16.56 -1.53
C ASN A 76 4.69 -15.32 -1.32
N ILE A 77 4.08 -14.17 -1.05
CA ILE A 77 4.79 -12.92 -0.78
C ILE A 77 4.97 -12.76 0.72
N LYS A 78 6.23 -12.60 1.12
CA LYS A 78 6.65 -12.37 2.51
C LYS A 78 7.53 -11.14 2.56
N ASP A 79 7.33 -10.33 3.60
CA ASP A 79 8.20 -9.18 3.90
C ASP A 79 8.34 -8.13 2.77
N GLU A 80 7.37 -8.01 1.86
CA GLU A 80 7.41 -7.00 0.80
C GLU A 80 7.45 -5.60 1.40
N ILE A 81 8.46 -4.84 1.03
CA ILE A 81 8.66 -3.46 1.48
C ILE A 81 8.20 -2.51 0.40
N SER A 82 7.25 -1.64 0.75
CA SER A 82 6.85 -0.55 -0.12
C SER A 82 6.82 0.79 0.62
N ILE A 83 7.08 1.85 -0.12
CA ILE A 83 7.15 3.22 0.38
C ILE A 83 6.30 4.12 -0.51
N THR A 84 5.52 5.00 0.10
CA THR A 84 4.94 6.16 -0.59
C THR A 84 5.36 7.44 0.09
N SER A 85 5.69 8.46 -0.70
CA SER A 85 6.01 9.80 -0.22
C SER A 85 4.85 10.78 -0.37
N GLY A 86 3.67 10.25 -0.75
CA GLY A 86 2.45 11.02 -0.92
C GLY A 86 2.39 11.85 -2.21
N HIS A 87 3.20 11.49 -3.20
CA HIS A 87 3.20 12.06 -4.55
C HIS A 87 3.77 11.06 -5.56
N ALA A 88 3.46 11.27 -6.84
CA ALA A 88 4.03 10.45 -7.91
C ALA A 88 5.53 10.68 -8.05
N TYR A 89 6.30 9.60 -8.13
CA TYR A 89 7.77 9.68 -8.17
C TYR A 89 8.36 10.12 -9.52
N LYS A 90 7.61 10.04 -10.62
CA LYS A 90 8.03 10.53 -11.95
C LYS A 90 9.45 10.12 -12.35
N ASN A 91 9.80 8.85 -12.22
CA ASN A 91 11.13 8.30 -12.49
C ASN A 91 12.24 8.80 -11.53
N SER A 92 11.89 9.36 -10.38
CA SER A 92 12.86 9.70 -9.34
C SER A 92 13.43 8.45 -8.70
N THR A 93 14.71 8.49 -8.35
CA THR A 93 15.32 7.47 -7.50
C THR A 93 14.82 7.64 -6.08
N VAL A 94 14.32 6.56 -5.50
CA VAL A 94 13.95 6.53 -4.07
C VAL A 94 14.99 5.73 -3.31
N SER A 95 15.48 6.27 -2.22
CA SER A 95 16.48 5.61 -1.39
C SER A 95 16.14 5.67 0.09
N ALA A 96 16.60 4.67 0.83
CA ALA A 96 16.53 4.64 2.28
C ALA A 96 17.92 4.53 2.88
N LYS A 97 18.17 5.28 3.95
CA LYS A 97 19.44 5.25 4.68
C LYS A 97 19.20 5.09 6.18
N SER A 98 19.95 4.19 6.79
CA SER A 98 20.05 4.04 8.24
C SER A 98 21.48 3.72 8.63
N GLY A 99 22.13 4.62 9.37
CA GLY A 99 23.53 4.53 9.70
C GLY A 99 24.41 4.39 8.44
N LYS A 100 25.14 3.27 8.31
CA LYS A 100 25.98 2.94 7.14
C LYS A 100 25.21 2.18 6.05
N SER A 101 23.99 1.74 6.30
CA SER A 101 23.19 0.96 5.36
C SER A 101 22.41 1.89 4.42
N ASN A 102 22.49 1.58 3.11
CA ASN A 102 21.78 2.28 2.06
C ASN A 102 21.00 1.26 1.23
N PHE A 103 19.80 1.63 0.81
CA PHE A 103 18.91 0.82 -0.02
C PHE A 103 18.37 1.67 -1.15
N SER A 104 18.24 1.08 -2.33
CA SER A 104 17.66 1.72 -3.50
C SER A 104 16.35 1.04 -3.85
N PHE A 105 15.35 1.85 -4.18
CA PHE A 105 14.02 1.39 -4.54
C PHE A 105 13.73 1.74 -5.98
N PHE A 106 13.08 0.87 -6.70
CA PHE A 106 12.45 1.22 -7.98
C PHE A 106 11.06 1.80 -7.72
N SER A 107 10.67 2.78 -8.49
CA SER A 107 9.38 3.46 -8.31
C SER A 107 8.45 3.23 -9.50
N GLN A 108 7.16 3.14 -9.19
CA GLN A 108 6.09 3.12 -10.16
C GLN A 108 4.88 3.85 -9.57
N GLY A 109 4.44 4.91 -10.25
CA GLY A 109 3.38 5.78 -9.73
C GLY A 109 3.77 6.41 -8.40
N ASP A 110 2.95 6.23 -7.38
CA ASP A 110 3.11 6.80 -6.04
C ASP A 110 3.87 5.90 -5.06
N PHE A 111 4.30 4.73 -5.53
CA PHE A 111 4.98 3.74 -4.70
C PHE A 111 6.37 3.40 -5.19
N ALA A 112 7.20 2.95 -4.28
CA ALA A 112 8.52 2.41 -4.55
C ALA A 112 8.73 1.13 -3.75
N TRP A 113 9.45 0.15 -4.34
CA TRP A 113 9.71 -1.18 -3.78
C TRP A 113 11.20 -1.52 -3.84
N LEU A 114 11.63 -2.42 -2.97
CA LEU A 114 12.93 -3.08 -3.11
C LEU A 114 12.91 -4.08 -4.28
N LEU A 115 14.08 -4.34 -4.85
CA LEU A 115 14.20 -5.13 -6.09
C LEU A 115 13.95 -6.62 -5.87
N ASP A 116 14.31 -7.16 -4.71
CA ASP A 116 14.24 -8.59 -4.44
C ASP A 116 14.13 -8.92 -2.95
N GLU A 117 13.79 -10.17 -2.65
CA GLU A 117 13.61 -10.67 -1.28
C GLU A 117 14.88 -10.57 -0.41
N ASN A 118 16.08 -10.62 -0.97
CA ASN A 118 17.31 -10.52 -0.18
C ASN A 118 17.50 -9.10 0.32
N GLU A 119 17.21 -8.11 -0.52
CA GLU A 119 17.21 -6.70 -0.12
C GLU A 119 16.12 -6.42 0.91
N GLU A 120 14.93 -6.99 0.77
CA GLU A 120 13.85 -6.88 1.75
C GLU A 120 14.25 -7.47 3.12
N LYS A 121 14.82 -8.67 3.14
CA LYS A 121 15.33 -9.28 4.37
C LYS A 121 16.42 -8.45 5.05
N LYS A 122 17.35 -7.89 4.27
CA LYS A 122 18.38 -6.97 4.78
C LYS A 122 17.76 -5.70 5.35
N PHE A 123 16.81 -5.10 4.64
CA PHE A 123 16.11 -3.89 5.06
C PHE A 123 15.39 -4.11 6.39
N ILE A 124 14.62 -5.19 6.52
CA ILE A 124 13.93 -5.55 7.77
C ILE A 124 14.91 -5.75 8.91
N LYS A 125 16.04 -6.43 8.66
CA LYS A 125 17.08 -6.64 9.68
C LYS A 125 17.66 -5.31 10.16
N VAL A 126 17.88 -4.36 9.26
CA VAL A 126 18.31 -3.00 9.59
C VAL A 126 17.24 -2.27 10.37
N MET A 127 15.99 -2.24 9.91
CA MET A 127 14.89 -1.56 10.61
C MET A 127 14.69 -2.04 12.04
N LYS A 128 14.86 -3.34 12.31
CA LYS A 128 14.71 -3.90 13.67
C LYS A 128 15.75 -3.37 14.66
N ARG A 129 16.86 -2.83 14.19
CA ARG A 129 17.99 -2.34 15.02
C ARG A 129 18.23 -0.84 14.89
N ALA A 130 17.60 -0.22 13.93
CA ALA A 130 17.79 1.19 13.61
C ALA A 130 17.15 2.10 14.66
N THR A 131 17.84 3.17 15.00
CA THR A 131 17.29 4.30 15.76
C THR A 131 16.53 5.25 14.86
N ASP A 132 16.94 5.35 13.59
CA ASP A 132 16.31 6.17 12.57
C ASP A 132 16.38 5.51 11.19
N LEU A 133 15.52 5.97 10.31
CA LEU A 133 15.48 5.64 8.89
C LEU A 133 15.10 6.90 8.11
N MET A 134 15.93 7.28 7.17
CA MET A 134 15.70 8.44 6.29
C MET A 134 15.34 7.94 4.89
N ILE A 135 14.21 8.40 4.38
CA ILE A 135 13.77 8.18 2.99
C ILE A 135 14.00 9.46 2.19
N LYS A 136 14.58 9.34 1.01
CA LYS A 136 14.82 10.45 0.07
C LYS A 136 14.29 10.09 -1.31
#